data_531c08c49d30f845a050da3406ffeb60
#
_entry.id   531c08c49d30f845a050da3406ffeb60
#
_cell.length_a   1.000
_cell.length_b   1.000
_cell.length_c   1.000
_cell.angle_alpha   90.00
_cell.angle_beta   90.00
_cell.angle_gamma   90.00
#
_symmetry.space_group_name_H-M   'P 1'
#
loop_
_entity.id
_entity.type
_entity.pdbx_description
1 polymer ?
#
loop_
_entity_poly.entity_id
_entity_poly.type
_entity_poly.pdbx_seq_one_letter_code
_entity_poly.pdbx_strand_id
1 'polypeptide(L)' 'MTNGTVKFFNTQKGFGFIQPEDGSQDVFVHATALERCGLAPLNEGDRVSFETEIDRRSGKTAVSTISLA' A
#
# COMPACT_ATOMS: atom_id res chain seq x y z
N MET A 1 2.12 12.74 3.11
CA MET A 1 1.66 11.44 2.62
C MET A 1 1.28 11.54 1.16
N THR A 2 1.45 10.48 0.42
CA THR A 2 1.10 10.41 -0.99
C THR A 2 -0.27 9.77 -1.15
N ASN A 3 -1.10 10.33 -2.01
CA ASN A 3 -2.39 9.73 -2.33
C ASN A 3 -2.24 8.76 -3.49
N GLY A 4 -3.04 7.70 -3.47
CA GLY A 4 -3.05 6.71 -4.53
C GLY A 4 -4.33 5.92 -4.56
N THR A 5 -4.42 5.01 -5.53
CA THR A 5 -5.57 4.13 -5.71
C THR A 5 -5.09 2.68 -5.66
N VAL A 6 -5.80 1.84 -4.94
CA VAL A 6 -5.46 0.42 -4.87
C VAL A 6 -5.69 -0.21 -6.24
N LYS A 7 -4.63 -0.76 -6.81
CA LYS A 7 -4.67 -1.44 -8.09
C LYS A 7 -5.27 -2.82 -7.94
N PHE A 8 -4.81 -3.57 -6.96
CA PHE A 8 -5.43 -4.81 -6.50
C PHE A 8 -4.90 -5.16 -5.11
N PHE A 9 -5.62 -6.04 -4.44
CA PHE A 9 -5.16 -6.59 -3.16
C PHE A 9 -5.59 -8.04 -3.06
N ASN A 10 -4.63 -8.93 -2.77
CA ASN A 10 -4.89 -10.35 -2.63
C ASN A 10 -4.92 -10.70 -1.15
N THR A 11 -6.12 -10.93 -0.62
CA THR A 11 -6.30 -11.22 0.80
C THR A 11 -5.75 -12.58 1.20
N GLN A 12 -5.71 -13.53 0.28
CA GLN A 12 -5.18 -14.87 0.56
C GLN A 12 -3.67 -14.85 0.73
N LYS A 13 -2.98 -14.10 -0.12
CA LYS A 13 -1.52 -13.97 -0.05
C LYS A 13 -1.08 -12.85 0.88
N GLY A 14 -1.98 -11.93 1.22
CA GLY A 14 -1.70 -10.86 2.17
C GLY A 14 -0.86 -9.72 1.59
N PHE A 15 -1.02 -9.41 0.30
CA PHE A 15 -0.32 -8.29 -0.30
C PHE A 15 -1.12 -7.68 -1.44
N GLY A 16 -0.72 -6.47 -1.84
CA GLY A 16 -1.33 -5.80 -2.96
C GLY A 16 -0.45 -4.68 -3.49
N PHE A 17 -0.97 -3.92 -4.44
CA PHE A 17 -0.26 -2.80 -5.04
C PHE A 17 -1.15 -1.57 -5.08
N ILE A 18 -0.53 -0.40 -4.88
CA ILE A 18 -1.18 0.90 -4.92
C ILE A 18 -0.53 1.69 -6.04
N GLN A 19 -1.35 2.30 -6.89
CA GLN A 19 -0.87 3.20 -7.93
C GLN A 19 -0.89 4.63 -7.40
N PRO A 20 0.30 5.26 -7.20
CA PRO A 20 0.36 6.64 -6.75
C PRO A 20 -0.27 7.61 -7.76
N GLU A 21 -0.90 8.68 -7.26
CA GLU A 21 -1.51 9.69 -8.13
C GLU A 21 -0.50 10.50 -8.93
N ASP A 22 0.74 10.55 -8.44
CA ASP A 22 1.80 11.32 -9.12
C ASP A 22 2.38 10.61 -10.35
N GLY A 23 1.86 9.44 -10.70
CA GLY A 23 2.32 8.67 -11.85
C GLY A 23 3.57 7.83 -11.59
N SER A 24 4.02 7.73 -10.36
CA SER A 24 5.13 6.89 -9.99
C SER A 24 4.80 5.40 -10.16
N GLN A 25 5.83 4.55 -10.04
CA GLN A 25 5.65 3.10 -10.12
C GLN A 25 4.74 2.62 -8.99
N ASP A 26 4.04 1.51 -9.24
CA ASP A 26 3.17 0.89 -8.25
C ASP A 26 3.97 0.57 -6.98
N VAL A 27 3.33 0.76 -5.84
CA VAL A 27 3.94 0.56 -4.53
C VAL A 27 3.37 -0.71 -3.90
N PHE A 28 4.26 -1.57 -3.41
CA PHE A 28 3.87 -2.79 -2.72
C PHE A 28 3.32 -2.47 -1.32
N VAL A 29 2.18 -3.08 -0.96
CA VAL A 29 1.62 -3.00 0.39
C VAL A 29 1.37 -4.40 0.92
N HIS A 30 1.83 -4.68 2.14
CA HIS A 30 1.62 -5.96 2.80
C HIS A 30 0.49 -5.84 3.82
N ALA A 31 -0.22 -6.94 4.06
CA ALA A 31 -1.32 -6.95 5.03
C ALA A 31 -0.89 -6.49 6.42
N THR A 32 0.36 -6.73 6.81
CA THR A 32 0.87 -6.28 8.11
C THR A 32 0.85 -4.75 8.24
N ALA A 33 1.06 -4.02 7.14
CA ALA A 33 0.96 -2.56 7.18
C ALA A 33 -0.47 -2.12 7.46
N LEU A 34 -1.46 -2.81 6.89
CA LEU A 34 -2.87 -2.54 7.16
C LEU A 34 -3.21 -2.83 8.60
N GLU A 35 -2.74 -3.95 9.13
CA GLU A 35 -2.99 -4.32 10.53
C GLU A 35 -2.41 -3.30 11.49
N ARG A 36 -1.20 -2.81 11.25
CA ARG A 36 -0.59 -1.77 12.07
C ARG A 36 -1.42 -0.49 12.11
N CYS A 37 -2.05 -0.16 11.00
CA CYS A 37 -2.86 1.04 10.90
C CYS A 37 -4.32 0.81 11.30
N GLY A 38 -4.67 -0.42 11.67
CA GLY A 38 -6.04 -0.76 12.06
C GLY A 38 -7.02 -0.76 10.90
N LEU A 39 -6.55 -1.00 9.69
CA LEU A 39 -7.39 -0.99 8.49
C LEU A 39 -7.82 -2.41 8.12
N ALA A 40 -9.03 -2.49 7.56
CA ALA A 40 -9.52 -3.71 6.93
C ALA A 40 -8.76 -3.96 5.61
N PRO A 41 -8.81 -5.18 5.05
CA PRO A 41 -8.24 -5.45 3.75
C PRO A 41 -8.77 -4.49 2.69
N LEU A 42 -7.88 -4.05 1.81
CA LEU A 42 -8.22 -3.10 0.77
C LEU A 42 -8.93 -3.79 -0.38
N ASN A 43 -9.74 -3.00 -1.11
CA ASN A 43 -10.39 -3.46 -2.33
C ASN A 43 -9.84 -2.70 -3.52
N GLU A 44 -9.90 -3.32 -4.69
CA GLU A 44 -9.51 -2.68 -5.94
C GLU A 44 -10.30 -1.38 -6.13
N GLY A 45 -9.59 -0.31 -6.44
CA GLY A 45 -10.20 0.99 -6.66
C GLY A 45 -10.31 1.88 -5.41
N ASP A 46 -9.99 1.36 -4.22
CA ASP A 46 -10.02 2.17 -3.01
C ASP A 46 -8.97 3.27 -3.07
N ARG A 47 -9.34 4.45 -2.60
CA ARG A 47 -8.41 5.57 -2.50
C ARG A 47 -7.78 5.59 -1.13
N VAL A 48 -6.47 5.77 -1.10
CA VAL A 48 -5.69 5.71 0.14
C VAL A 48 -4.63 6.80 0.14
N SER A 49 -4.20 7.17 1.35
CA SER A 49 -3.00 7.98 1.56
C SER A 49 -1.97 7.12 2.25
N PHE A 50 -0.72 7.20 1.82
CA PHE A 50 0.31 6.32 2.34
C PHE A 50 1.67 6.98 2.36
N GLU A 51 2.56 6.41 3.17
CA GLU A 51 3.99 6.72 3.16
C GLU A 51 4.76 5.44 2.90
N THR A 52 5.92 5.60 2.28
CA THR A 52 6.74 4.45 1.90
C THR A 52 8.09 4.50 2.57
N GLU A 53 8.69 3.33 2.74
CA GLU A 53 10.06 3.16 3.19
C GLU A 53 10.74 2.15 2.30
N ILE A 54 12.07 2.25 2.23
CA ILE A 54 12.86 1.27 1.51
C ILE A 54 13.17 0.13 2.47
N ASP A 55 12.81 -1.10 2.07
CA ASP A 55 13.16 -2.29 2.82
C ASP A 55 14.65 -2.55 2.66
N ARG A 56 15.39 -2.51 3.76
CA ARG A 56 16.83 -2.69 3.76
C ARG A 56 17.27 -4.08 3.30
N ARG A 57 16.40 -5.07 3.46
CA ARG A 57 16.71 -6.46 3.08
C ARG A 57 16.64 -6.66 1.57
N SER A 58 15.60 -6.14 0.95
CA SER A 58 15.36 -6.34 -0.48
C SER A 58 15.70 -5.12 -1.32
N GLY A 59 15.85 -3.95 -0.71
CA GLY A 59 16.05 -2.70 -1.42
C GLY A 59 14.80 -2.20 -2.14
N LYS A 60 13.65 -2.78 -1.86
CA LYS A 60 12.39 -2.41 -2.51
C LYS A 60 11.59 -1.44 -1.68
N THR A 61 10.88 -0.54 -2.36
CA THR A 61 9.96 0.39 -1.71
C THR A 61 8.69 -0.33 -1.31
N ALA A 62 8.28 -0.15 -0.06
CA ALA A 62 7.05 -0.71 0.46
C ALA A 62 6.31 0.32 1.31
N VAL A 63 5.00 0.13 1.47
CA VAL A 63 4.18 1.02 2.30
C VAL A 63 4.51 0.79 3.78
N SER A 64 4.84 1.86 4.49
CA SER A 64 5.08 1.81 5.93
C SER A 64 3.87 2.25 6.72
N THR A 65 3.17 3.28 6.24
CA THR A 65 1.98 3.83 6.88
C THR A 65 0.91 4.03 5.81
N ILE A 66 -0.34 3.72 6.13
CA ILE A 66 -1.44 3.85 5.19
C ILE A 66 -2.72 4.22 5.93
N SER A 67 -3.55 5.05 5.31
CA SER A 67 -4.87 5.38 5.80
C SER A 67 -5.82 5.53 4.60
N LEU A 68 -7.11 5.38 4.86
CA LEU A 68 -8.11 5.65 3.83
C LEU A 68 -8.16 7.15 3.54
N ALA A 69 -8.22 7.47 2.28
CA ALA A 69 -8.28 8.88 1.86
C ALA A 69 -9.69 9.45 2.04
#